data_8b9b857c1cde222ea841d03d33bbe817
#
_entry.id   8b9b857c1cde222ea841d03d33bbe817
#
_cell.length_a   1.000
_cell.length_b   1.000
_cell.length_c   1.000
_cell.angle_alpha   90.00
_cell.angle_beta   90.00
_cell.angle_gamma   90.00
#
_symmetry.space_group_name_H-M   'P 1'
#
loop_
_entity.id
_entity.type
_entity.pdbx_description
1 polymer ?
#
loop_
_entity_poly.entity_id
_entity_poly.type
_entity_poly.pdbx_seq_one_letter_code
_entity_poly.pdbx_strand_id
1 'polypeptide(L)'
;MALFKKVKLVTILVVSLLLFSACSNGGKSLCGEGNNVFTFATWAAGEELKEFNEIVDRVNENANGEYTIKTLSIPSDYYIKISTLISSNNSPDFFWMTQELISRYADLGAISDLSSHLEESENLKPEYFYEGVLASATHDDKYYGVPWIANPLMMYYNKDLFDDAGIPYPSPTEDWTWDEFIKIAKQLTTQKEDTNGNNYQQFGTVVDGWPNIETFIWAGGGDIIGEDGEEVLLDSAESLQGLDILNDILVSNITPSYAEVSSLGSNNVWFEKQRSATFMGGIQDNFEEKISKLPADEQFEIGYAPMPVGLDGQAHSFDWTASTVMKIECSDDELAFQALEDMTLEFFKWKVASPLQGQVDKVIEIDPLKEPALETIEHALNIARSANYISEWNVINNRLWVELYTGMLNDPGVYDYHQKAKEIAEFSREQIANRK
;
A
#
# COMPACT_ATOMS: atom_id res chain seq x y z
N MET A 1 57.76 -43.95 -25.13
CA MET A 1 56.28 -43.66 -25.21
C MET A 1 55.60 -43.55 -23.84
N ALA A 2 56.18 -44.04 -22.76
CA ALA A 2 55.55 -43.97 -21.41
C ALA A 2 55.81 -42.65 -20.66
N LEU A 3 56.90 -41.90 -20.99
CA LEU A 3 57.25 -40.66 -20.32
C LEU A 3 56.37 -39.47 -20.73
N PHE A 4 55.94 -39.43 -21.98
CA PHE A 4 55.04 -38.37 -22.50
C PHE A 4 53.59 -38.46 -22.00
N LYS A 5 53.10 -39.66 -21.61
CA LYS A 5 51.79 -39.82 -21.01
C LYS A 5 51.69 -39.32 -19.56
N LYS A 6 52.82 -39.41 -18.77
CA LYS A 6 52.84 -38.93 -17.39
C LYS A 6 52.88 -37.40 -17.30
N VAL A 7 53.56 -36.72 -18.21
CA VAL A 7 53.61 -35.24 -18.26
C VAL A 7 52.26 -34.63 -18.64
N LYS A 8 51.52 -35.24 -19.61
CA LYS A 8 50.18 -34.77 -19.97
C LYS A 8 49.15 -34.93 -18.82
N LEU A 9 49.29 -36.00 -18.04
CA LEU A 9 48.36 -36.23 -16.90
C LEU A 9 48.57 -35.26 -15.74
N VAL A 10 49.84 -34.89 -15.48
CA VAL A 10 50.17 -33.90 -14.41
C VAL A 10 49.77 -32.49 -14.84
N THR A 11 49.92 -32.14 -16.12
CA THR A 11 49.54 -30.82 -16.63
C THR A 11 48.01 -30.66 -16.63
N ILE A 12 47.22 -31.69 -16.92
CA ILE A 12 45.77 -31.66 -16.86
C ILE A 12 45.30 -31.58 -15.41
N LEU A 13 45.99 -32.23 -14.45
CA LEU A 13 45.63 -32.16 -13.04
C LEU A 13 45.92 -30.78 -12.40
N VAL A 14 47.01 -30.12 -12.84
CA VAL A 14 47.35 -28.76 -12.35
C VAL A 14 46.43 -27.70 -12.97
N VAL A 15 46.01 -27.86 -14.24
CA VAL A 15 45.05 -26.96 -14.87
C VAL A 15 43.64 -27.14 -14.31
N SER A 16 43.23 -28.37 -13.95
CA SER A 16 41.95 -28.58 -13.25
C SER A 16 41.94 -28.06 -11.80
N LEU A 17 43.07 -28.05 -11.08
CA LEU A 17 43.16 -27.43 -9.77
C LEU A 17 43.14 -25.90 -9.81
N LEU A 18 43.62 -25.29 -10.92
CA LEU A 18 43.58 -23.85 -11.11
C LEU A 18 42.18 -23.35 -11.55
N LEU A 19 41.33 -24.22 -12.10
CA LEU A 19 39.97 -23.89 -12.49
C LEU A 19 38.96 -24.01 -11.30
N PHE A 20 39.32 -24.73 -10.23
CA PHE A 20 38.51 -24.78 -9.00
C PHE A 20 38.80 -23.64 -7.99
N SER A 21 39.86 -22.88 -8.20
CA SER A 21 40.16 -21.69 -7.38
C SER A 21 39.50 -20.39 -7.87
N ALA A 22 38.75 -20.44 -9.00
CA ALA A 22 38.11 -19.26 -9.58
C ALA A 22 36.61 -19.18 -9.28
N CYS A 23 36.07 -20.09 -8.46
CA CYS A 23 34.63 -20.09 -8.08
C CYS A 23 34.40 -20.02 -6.56
N SER A 24 35.18 -19.23 -5.83
CA SER A 24 34.88 -18.94 -4.44
C SER A 24 35.28 -17.52 -4.02
N ASN A 25 34.96 -16.56 -4.88
CA ASN A 25 34.71 -15.20 -4.48
C ASN A 25 33.34 -14.80 -5.04
N GLY A 26 32.28 -15.41 -4.50
CA GLY A 26 31.03 -14.73 -4.35
C GLY A 26 31.32 -13.63 -3.33
N GLY A 27 31.81 -12.49 -3.80
CA GLY A 27 31.98 -11.32 -2.94
C GLY A 27 30.62 -11.04 -2.31
N LYS A 28 30.52 -11.10 -0.98
CA LYS A 28 29.40 -10.47 -0.30
C LYS A 28 29.36 -9.05 -0.85
N SER A 29 28.24 -8.65 -1.41
CA SER A 29 27.99 -7.26 -1.71
C SER A 29 28.15 -6.51 -0.39
N LEU A 30 29.19 -5.72 -0.26
CA LEU A 30 29.42 -4.90 0.93
C LEU A 30 28.41 -3.75 0.90
N CYS A 31 27.93 -3.33 2.07
CA CYS A 31 27.14 -2.11 2.19
C CYS A 31 27.92 -0.93 1.61
N GLY A 32 27.26 -0.07 0.83
CA GLY A 32 27.87 1.11 0.23
C GLY A 32 29.04 0.81 -0.71
N GLU A 33 29.08 -0.38 -1.35
CA GLU A 33 30.23 -0.81 -2.18
C GLU A 33 31.59 -0.66 -1.47
N GLY A 34 31.59 -0.51 -0.14
CA GLY A 34 32.79 -0.27 0.70
C GLY A 34 33.40 1.13 0.58
N ASN A 35 32.73 2.07 -0.07
CA ASN A 35 33.18 3.45 -0.30
C ASN A 35 32.14 4.50 0.11
N ASN A 36 31.18 4.18 0.98
CA ASN A 36 30.06 5.04 1.38
C ASN A 36 29.21 5.53 0.19
N VAL A 37 29.12 4.71 -0.86
CA VAL A 37 28.30 4.99 -2.04
C VAL A 37 27.13 4.00 -2.03
N PHE A 38 25.98 4.46 -1.59
CA PHE A 38 24.78 3.63 -1.46
C PHE A 38 23.92 3.69 -2.72
N THR A 39 23.32 2.57 -3.09
CA THR A 39 22.37 2.47 -4.20
C THR A 39 20.95 2.43 -3.65
N PHE A 40 20.09 3.34 -4.11
CA PHE A 40 18.69 3.39 -3.77
C PHE A 40 17.81 2.98 -4.96
N ALA A 41 17.09 1.86 -4.85
CA ALA A 41 16.17 1.43 -5.90
C ALA A 41 14.74 1.98 -5.67
N THR A 42 14.16 2.51 -6.74
CA THR A 42 12.81 3.07 -6.77
C THR A 42 12.03 2.58 -7.99
N TRP A 43 10.70 2.49 -7.88
CA TRP A 43 9.83 2.27 -9.04
C TRP A 43 9.49 3.57 -9.79
N ALA A 44 9.88 4.72 -9.28
CA ALA A 44 9.60 6.02 -9.88
C ALA A 44 10.03 6.08 -11.35
N ALA A 45 9.21 6.73 -12.17
CA ALA A 45 9.41 6.92 -13.60
C ALA A 45 8.98 8.33 -14.04
N GLY A 46 9.43 8.76 -15.21
CA GLY A 46 9.01 10.05 -15.79
C GLY A 46 9.27 11.24 -14.86
N GLU A 47 8.25 12.04 -14.57
CA GLU A 47 8.36 13.21 -13.69
C GLU A 47 8.64 12.81 -12.24
N GLU A 48 8.01 11.74 -11.74
CA GLU A 48 8.26 11.25 -10.39
C GLU A 48 9.74 10.86 -10.18
N LEU A 49 10.38 10.27 -11.18
CA LEU A 49 11.82 9.97 -11.13
C LEU A 49 12.67 11.23 -11.10
N LYS A 50 12.26 12.27 -11.79
CA LYS A 50 12.96 13.55 -11.77
C LYS A 50 12.89 14.19 -10.37
N GLU A 51 11.70 14.21 -9.77
CA GLU A 51 11.50 14.68 -8.39
C GLU A 51 12.33 13.87 -7.39
N PHE A 52 12.33 12.53 -7.54
CA PHE A 52 13.14 11.64 -6.73
C PHE A 52 14.64 11.97 -6.85
N ASN A 53 15.15 12.20 -8.05
CA ASN A 53 16.56 12.56 -8.25
C ASN A 53 16.89 13.93 -7.64
N GLU A 54 15.99 14.90 -7.69
CA GLU A 54 16.16 16.19 -7.01
C GLU A 54 16.24 16.02 -5.48
N ILE A 55 15.52 15.04 -4.89
CA ILE A 55 15.67 14.67 -3.49
C ILE A 55 17.06 14.08 -3.25
N VAL A 56 17.48 13.10 -4.05
CA VAL A 56 18.81 12.47 -3.95
C VAL A 56 19.93 13.52 -4.03
N ASP A 57 19.82 14.48 -4.94
CA ASP A 57 20.80 15.55 -5.10
C ASP A 57 20.88 16.43 -3.83
N ARG A 58 19.74 16.83 -3.24
CA ARG A 58 19.72 17.60 -1.98
C ARG A 58 20.33 16.82 -0.81
N VAL A 59 19.99 15.53 -0.68
CA VAL A 59 20.56 14.68 0.37
C VAL A 59 22.07 14.53 0.18
N ASN A 60 22.56 14.29 -1.03
CA ASN A 60 23.99 14.20 -1.34
C ASN A 60 24.73 15.51 -1.05
N GLU A 61 24.13 16.67 -1.36
CA GLU A 61 24.70 17.98 -1.03
C GLU A 61 24.82 18.16 0.50
N ASN A 62 23.77 17.78 1.24
CA ASN A 62 23.72 17.90 2.70
C ASN A 62 24.68 16.95 3.41
N ALA A 63 24.94 15.77 2.83
CA ALA A 63 25.88 14.78 3.36
C ALA A 63 27.35 15.27 3.38
N ASN A 64 27.67 16.38 2.70
CA ASN A 64 29.02 16.99 2.69
C ASN A 64 30.17 16.01 2.37
N GLY A 65 29.87 14.93 1.64
CA GLY A 65 30.85 13.92 1.21
C GLY A 65 31.07 12.78 2.23
N GLU A 66 30.30 12.69 3.29
CA GLU A 66 30.31 11.57 4.21
C GLU A 66 29.80 10.29 3.52
N TYR A 67 28.77 10.42 2.69
CA TYR A 67 28.25 9.37 1.82
C TYR A 67 27.74 9.96 0.50
N THR A 68 27.36 9.07 -0.41
CA THR A 68 26.71 9.42 -1.69
C THR A 68 25.64 8.38 -2.00
N ILE A 69 24.45 8.84 -2.37
CA ILE A 69 23.35 7.98 -2.84
C ILE A 69 23.26 8.04 -4.36
N LYS A 70 23.11 6.87 -4.99
CA LYS A 70 22.87 6.70 -6.42
C LYS A 70 21.51 6.08 -6.66
N THR A 71 20.74 6.67 -7.56
CA THR A 71 19.42 6.16 -7.96
C THR A 71 19.54 4.95 -8.87
N LEU A 72 18.75 3.91 -8.58
CA LEU A 72 18.46 2.79 -9.47
C LEU A 72 16.96 2.78 -9.79
N SER A 73 16.55 3.33 -10.94
CA SER A 73 15.14 3.31 -11.35
C SER A 73 14.77 1.96 -11.98
N ILE A 74 13.69 1.36 -11.47
CA ILE A 74 13.13 0.09 -11.93
C ILE A 74 11.61 0.29 -12.17
N PRO A 75 11.20 0.96 -13.26
CA PRO A 75 9.82 1.41 -13.45
C PRO A 75 8.84 0.31 -13.89
N SER A 76 9.30 -0.90 -14.13
CA SER A 76 8.45 -2.03 -14.51
C SER A 76 8.96 -3.32 -13.87
N ASP A 77 8.02 -4.21 -13.53
CA ASP A 77 8.32 -5.51 -12.89
C ASP A 77 9.22 -5.35 -11.65
N TYR A 78 8.97 -4.28 -10.88
CA TYR A 78 9.84 -3.85 -9.80
C TYR A 78 10.22 -4.98 -8.85
N TYR A 79 9.23 -5.67 -8.27
CA TYR A 79 9.47 -6.74 -7.29
C TYR A 79 10.08 -7.99 -7.89
N ILE A 80 9.82 -8.29 -9.16
CA ILE A 80 10.48 -9.41 -9.88
C ILE A 80 11.98 -9.10 -10.02
N LYS A 81 12.31 -7.86 -10.38
CA LYS A 81 13.70 -7.42 -10.51
C LYS A 81 14.41 -7.33 -9.17
N ILE A 82 13.76 -6.75 -8.14
CA ILE A 82 14.31 -6.71 -6.77
C ILE A 82 14.58 -8.14 -6.26
N SER A 83 13.64 -9.07 -6.40
CA SER A 83 13.84 -10.48 -6.04
C SER A 83 15.03 -11.11 -6.77
N THR A 84 15.21 -10.78 -8.05
CA THR A 84 16.34 -11.27 -8.86
C THR A 84 17.66 -10.70 -8.37
N LEU A 85 17.70 -9.40 -8.05
CA LEU A 85 18.89 -8.74 -7.52
C LEU A 85 19.29 -9.32 -6.15
N ILE A 86 18.32 -9.51 -5.25
CA ILE A 86 18.53 -10.15 -3.94
C ILE A 86 19.08 -11.58 -4.14
N SER A 87 18.44 -12.40 -4.99
CA SER A 87 18.84 -13.79 -5.22
C SER A 87 20.21 -13.92 -5.87
N SER A 88 20.67 -12.90 -6.61
CA SER A 88 21.99 -12.85 -7.23
C SER A 88 23.08 -12.16 -6.40
N ASN A 89 22.79 -11.81 -5.15
CA ASN A 89 23.68 -11.07 -4.25
C ASN A 89 24.10 -9.68 -4.79
N ASN A 90 23.21 -9.05 -5.56
CA ASN A 90 23.37 -7.70 -6.11
C ASN A 90 22.25 -6.77 -5.65
N SER A 91 21.71 -6.99 -4.43
CA SER A 91 20.67 -6.16 -3.84
C SER A 91 21.12 -4.70 -3.75
N PRO A 92 20.28 -3.73 -4.12
CA PRO A 92 20.52 -2.33 -3.77
C PRO A 92 20.63 -2.18 -2.25
N ASP A 93 21.30 -1.13 -1.78
CA ASP A 93 21.49 -0.90 -0.35
C ASP A 93 20.18 -0.50 0.31
N PHE A 94 19.42 0.37 -0.37
CA PHE A 94 18.07 0.79 0.02
C PHE A 94 17.10 0.55 -1.12
N PHE A 95 15.85 0.25 -0.80
CA PHE A 95 14.81 0.14 -1.81
C PHE A 95 13.42 0.30 -1.22
N TRP A 96 12.48 0.73 -2.05
CA TRP A 96 11.09 0.82 -1.65
C TRP A 96 10.43 -0.55 -1.59
N MET A 97 9.59 -0.73 -0.59
CA MET A 97 8.79 -1.94 -0.43
C MET A 97 7.38 -1.59 0.06
N THR A 98 6.37 -2.20 -0.54
CA THR A 98 4.99 -2.11 -0.04
C THR A 98 4.78 -3.08 1.11
N GLN A 99 3.83 -2.74 1.94
CA GLN A 99 3.53 -3.41 3.20
C GLN A 99 3.34 -4.94 3.08
N GLU A 100 2.74 -5.41 1.98
CA GLU A 100 2.42 -6.83 1.78
C GLU A 100 3.66 -7.73 1.64
N LEU A 101 4.83 -7.14 1.45
CA LEU A 101 6.07 -7.86 1.19
C LEU A 101 7.05 -7.85 2.36
N ILE A 102 6.88 -6.95 3.32
CA ILE A 102 7.81 -6.76 4.45
C ILE A 102 8.07 -8.08 5.17
N SER A 103 7.01 -8.74 5.66
CA SER A 103 7.13 -9.99 6.42
C SER A 103 7.88 -11.07 5.65
N ARG A 104 7.58 -11.23 4.35
CA ARG A 104 8.25 -12.22 3.51
C ARG A 104 9.75 -11.96 3.37
N TYR A 105 10.14 -10.70 3.14
CA TYR A 105 11.56 -10.37 2.95
C TYR A 105 12.33 -10.36 4.27
N ALA A 106 11.66 -10.07 5.38
CA ALA A 106 12.20 -10.24 6.74
C ALA A 106 12.50 -11.72 7.02
N ASP A 107 11.54 -12.63 6.80
CA ASP A 107 11.71 -14.07 6.98
C ASP A 107 12.79 -14.67 6.09
N LEU A 108 12.96 -14.14 4.87
CA LEU A 108 14.06 -14.53 3.98
C LEU A 108 15.42 -14.01 4.43
N GLY A 109 15.48 -13.17 5.47
CA GLY A 109 16.72 -12.51 5.90
C GLY A 109 17.31 -11.61 4.81
N ALA A 110 16.48 -10.99 4.00
CA ALA A 110 16.90 -10.15 2.87
C ALA A 110 16.96 -8.66 3.23
N ILE A 111 16.22 -8.24 4.26
CA ILE A 111 16.15 -6.87 4.76
C ILE A 111 16.53 -6.82 6.24
N SER A 112 17.04 -5.68 6.67
CA SER A 112 17.55 -5.46 8.00
C SER A 112 16.43 -5.22 9.02
N ASP A 113 16.60 -5.73 10.23
CA ASP A 113 15.91 -5.27 11.43
C ASP A 113 16.44 -3.87 11.77
N LEU A 114 15.57 -2.87 11.74
CA LEU A 114 15.87 -1.46 11.99
C LEU A 114 15.50 -1.01 13.41
N SER A 115 15.04 -1.92 14.28
CA SER A 115 14.45 -1.58 15.58
C SER A 115 15.41 -0.75 16.45
N SER A 116 16.67 -1.16 16.57
CA SER A 116 17.65 -0.42 17.36
C SER A 116 17.97 0.96 16.79
N HIS A 117 18.07 1.05 15.46
CA HIS A 117 18.32 2.32 14.78
C HIS A 117 17.16 3.31 14.97
N LEU A 118 15.91 2.84 14.87
CA LEU A 118 14.73 3.68 15.08
C LEU A 118 14.58 4.12 16.54
N GLU A 119 14.87 3.24 17.50
CA GLU A 119 14.85 3.59 18.94
C GLU A 119 15.89 4.66 19.30
N GLU A 120 17.05 4.66 18.65
CA GLU A 120 18.14 5.61 18.86
C GLU A 120 18.01 6.88 18.02
N SER A 121 17.22 6.89 16.95
CA SER A 121 17.00 8.04 16.08
C SER A 121 16.39 9.22 16.84
N GLU A 122 16.81 10.45 16.52
CA GLU A 122 16.17 11.66 17.02
C GLU A 122 14.90 12.04 16.24
N ASN A 123 14.77 11.57 14.99
CA ASN A 123 13.72 12.02 14.05
C ASN A 123 12.69 10.94 13.71
N LEU A 124 13.06 9.65 13.83
CA LEU A 124 12.25 8.51 13.35
C LEU A 124 11.92 7.51 14.47
N LYS A 125 11.81 7.97 15.72
CA LYS A 125 11.41 7.07 16.81
C LYS A 125 10.06 6.44 16.55
N PRO A 126 9.86 5.15 16.91
CA PRO A 126 8.61 4.45 16.73
C PRO A 126 7.37 5.22 17.24
N GLU A 127 7.49 5.87 18.40
CA GLU A 127 6.42 6.65 19.01
C GLU A 127 6.02 7.93 18.25
N TYR A 128 6.77 8.32 17.22
CA TYR A 128 6.44 9.50 16.40
C TYR A 128 5.48 9.14 15.26
N PHE A 129 5.38 7.87 14.90
CA PHE A 129 4.53 7.41 13.83
C PHE A 129 3.08 7.20 14.29
N TYR A 130 2.13 7.30 13.36
CA TYR A 130 0.82 6.72 13.58
C TYR A 130 0.96 5.20 13.71
N GLU A 131 0.32 4.61 14.73
CA GLU A 131 0.49 3.20 15.09
C GLU A 131 0.16 2.27 13.92
N GLY A 132 -0.99 2.45 13.27
CA GLY A 132 -1.40 1.61 12.14
C GLY A 132 -0.49 1.77 10.91
N VAL A 133 0.14 2.94 10.74
CA VAL A 133 1.11 3.18 9.66
C VAL A 133 2.41 2.43 9.93
N LEU A 134 2.95 2.53 11.15
CA LEU A 134 4.19 1.82 11.51
C LEU A 134 3.99 0.29 11.53
N ALA A 135 2.80 -0.18 11.93
CA ALA A 135 2.45 -1.60 11.90
C ALA A 135 2.65 -2.23 10.51
N SER A 136 2.48 -1.45 9.43
CA SER A 136 2.72 -1.89 8.05
C SER A 136 4.16 -2.31 7.73
N ALA A 137 5.13 -1.84 8.54
CA ALA A 137 6.55 -2.14 8.40
C ALA A 137 7.07 -3.04 9.53
N THR A 138 6.16 -3.60 10.34
CA THR A 138 6.46 -4.44 11.50
C THR A 138 6.26 -5.93 11.17
N HIS A 139 7.16 -6.76 11.64
CA HIS A 139 7.08 -8.22 11.57
C HIS A 139 7.76 -8.83 12.81
N ASP A 140 7.08 -9.75 13.52
CA ASP A 140 7.58 -10.37 14.76
C ASP A 140 8.11 -9.35 15.77
N ASP A 141 7.30 -8.32 16.06
CA ASP A 141 7.62 -7.21 16.98
C ASP A 141 8.88 -6.40 16.62
N LYS A 142 9.31 -6.44 15.36
CA LYS A 142 10.48 -5.73 14.84
C LYS A 142 10.15 -4.87 13.64
N TYR A 143 10.89 -3.79 13.48
CA TYR A 143 10.72 -2.87 12.37
C TYR A 143 11.69 -3.19 11.22
N TYR A 144 11.18 -3.50 10.04
CA TYR A 144 11.96 -3.87 8.86
C TYR A 144 11.96 -2.81 7.76
N GLY A 145 11.28 -1.72 8.00
CA GLY A 145 11.24 -0.59 7.07
C GLY A 145 10.85 0.69 7.80
N VAL A 146 11.08 1.81 7.15
CA VAL A 146 10.60 3.12 7.59
C VAL A 146 9.51 3.56 6.63
N PRO A 147 8.23 3.59 7.05
CA PRO A 147 7.16 4.13 6.22
C PRO A 147 7.48 5.57 5.83
N TRP A 148 7.38 5.89 4.53
CA TRP A 148 7.62 7.24 4.04
C TRP A 148 6.38 7.93 3.48
N ILE A 149 5.28 7.20 3.36
CA ILE A 149 3.98 7.69 2.92
C ILE A 149 2.89 6.94 3.69
N ALA A 150 1.86 7.67 4.13
CA ALA A 150 0.61 7.14 4.62
C ALA A 150 -0.53 7.56 3.69
N ASN A 151 -1.38 6.61 3.32
CA ASN A 151 -2.50 6.85 2.42
C ASN A 151 -3.78 6.15 2.93
N PRO A 152 -4.26 6.51 4.14
CA PRO A 152 -5.48 5.94 4.67
C PRO A 152 -6.69 6.33 3.82
N LEU A 153 -7.68 5.45 3.80
CA LEU A 153 -8.95 5.68 3.14
C LEU A 153 -9.80 6.70 3.89
N MET A 154 -10.46 7.54 3.14
CA MET A 154 -11.56 8.39 3.61
C MET A 154 -12.68 8.42 2.57
N MET A 155 -13.81 8.95 2.93
CA MET A 155 -14.95 9.12 2.05
C MET A 155 -14.91 10.51 1.41
N TYR A 156 -14.78 10.56 0.09
CA TYR A 156 -15.08 11.75 -0.71
C TYR A 156 -16.54 11.77 -1.09
N TYR A 157 -17.21 12.91 -1.04
CA TYR A 157 -18.55 13.05 -1.54
C TYR A 157 -18.77 14.37 -2.30
N ASN A 158 -19.68 14.34 -3.26
CA ASN A 158 -20.09 15.51 -4.05
C ASN A 158 -21.18 16.26 -3.29
N LYS A 159 -20.86 17.46 -2.74
CA LYS A 159 -21.79 18.26 -1.97
C LYS A 159 -23.01 18.71 -2.76
N ASP A 160 -22.83 19.04 -4.05
CA ASP A 160 -23.92 19.51 -4.90
C ASP A 160 -24.99 18.42 -5.08
N LEU A 161 -24.57 17.14 -5.15
CA LEU A 161 -25.49 16.01 -5.24
C LEU A 161 -26.22 15.74 -3.92
N PHE A 162 -25.57 16.00 -2.78
CA PHE A 162 -26.19 15.94 -1.46
C PHE A 162 -27.22 17.05 -1.28
N ASP A 163 -26.91 18.27 -1.70
CA ASP A 163 -27.81 19.42 -1.68
C ASP A 163 -29.02 19.20 -2.58
N ASP A 164 -28.81 18.74 -3.81
CA ASP A 164 -29.88 18.39 -4.76
C ASP A 164 -30.85 17.36 -4.17
N ALA A 165 -30.34 16.41 -3.41
CA ALA A 165 -31.13 15.36 -2.75
C ALA A 165 -31.72 15.80 -1.39
N GLY A 166 -31.31 16.95 -0.86
CA GLY A 166 -31.71 17.43 0.47
C GLY A 166 -31.18 16.55 1.61
N ILE A 167 -29.99 15.95 1.43
CA ILE A 167 -29.34 15.08 2.40
C ILE A 167 -28.31 15.89 3.19
N PRO A 168 -28.32 15.84 4.54
CA PRO A 168 -27.29 16.46 5.35
C PRO A 168 -25.92 15.87 5.03
N TYR A 169 -24.89 16.73 5.08
CA TYR A 169 -23.50 16.27 4.93
C TYR A 169 -23.09 15.39 6.11
N PRO A 170 -22.33 14.30 5.86
CA PRO A 170 -21.65 13.60 6.93
C PRO A 170 -20.66 14.53 7.63
N SER A 171 -20.46 14.31 8.93
CA SER A 171 -19.43 15.04 9.69
C SER A 171 -18.03 14.65 9.21
N PRO A 172 -17.07 15.59 9.18
CA PRO A 172 -15.68 15.26 8.83
C PRO A 172 -14.95 14.40 9.88
N THR A 173 -15.50 14.29 11.11
CA THR A 173 -14.84 13.61 12.24
C THR A 173 -15.77 12.79 13.11
N GLU A 174 -17.10 12.90 12.95
CA GLU A 174 -18.05 12.11 13.73
C GLU A 174 -18.34 10.77 13.06
N ASP A 175 -18.50 9.75 13.88
CA ASP A 175 -18.82 8.42 13.45
C ASP A 175 -20.19 8.33 12.78
N TRP A 176 -20.28 7.56 11.71
CA TRP A 176 -21.47 7.12 11.03
C TRP A 176 -21.36 5.66 10.65
N THR A 177 -22.46 4.97 10.44
CA THR A 177 -22.48 3.51 10.24
C THR A 177 -22.54 3.13 8.76
N TRP A 178 -22.16 1.89 8.43
CA TRP A 178 -22.34 1.32 7.08
C TRP A 178 -23.82 1.29 6.66
N ASP A 179 -24.75 1.07 7.60
CA ASP A 179 -26.20 1.13 7.33
C ASP A 179 -26.64 2.54 6.92
N GLU A 180 -26.13 3.57 7.61
CA GLU A 180 -26.40 4.97 7.25
C GLU A 180 -25.79 5.31 5.89
N PHE A 181 -24.55 4.88 5.62
CA PHE A 181 -23.91 5.04 4.32
C PHE A 181 -24.76 4.40 3.20
N ILE A 182 -25.17 3.13 3.33
CA ILE A 182 -25.96 2.42 2.34
C ILE A 182 -27.33 3.14 2.13
N LYS A 183 -27.95 3.64 3.20
CA LYS A 183 -29.20 4.39 3.13
C LYS A 183 -29.02 5.71 2.36
N ILE A 184 -27.96 6.45 2.62
CA ILE A 184 -27.62 7.70 1.91
C ILE A 184 -27.30 7.39 0.44
N ALA A 185 -26.48 6.39 0.18
CA ALA A 185 -26.12 5.98 -1.17
C ALA A 185 -27.35 5.56 -2.02
N LYS A 186 -28.36 4.91 -1.39
CA LYS A 186 -29.65 4.60 -2.06
C LYS A 186 -30.41 5.86 -2.45
N GLN A 187 -30.41 6.90 -1.61
CA GLN A 187 -31.10 8.18 -1.93
C GLN A 187 -30.39 8.95 -3.04
N LEU A 188 -29.06 8.85 -3.08
CA LEU A 188 -28.21 9.47 -4.12
C LEU A 188 -28.20 8.71 -5.44
N THR A 189 -28.72 7.48 -5.48
CA THR A 189 -28.80 6.66 -6.69
C THR A 189 -30.04 7.03 -7.48
N THR A 190 -29.86 7.80 -8.56
CA THR A 190 -30.97 8.39 -9.34
C THR A 190 -30.70 8.35 -10.84
N GLN A 191 -31.79 8.46 -11.65
CA GLN A 191 -31.67 8.71 -13.06
C GLN A 191 -31.47 10.20 -13.31
N LYS A 192 -30.45 10.53 -14.09
CA LYS A 192 -30.13 11.90 -14.52
C LYS A 192 -30.18 11.99 -16.06
N GLU A 193 -30.21 13.20 -16.57
CA GLU A 193 -30.13 13.50 -18.00
C GLU A 193 -28.90 14.37 -18.27
N ASP A 194 -28.13 14.02 -19.29
CA ASP A 194 -27.00 14.85 -19.70
C ASP A 194 -27.43 16.07 -20.52
N THR A 195 -26.50 16.97 -20.82
CA THR A 195 -26.79 18.19 -21.61
C THR A 195 -27.28 17.91 -23.05
N ASN A 196 -27.15 16.67 -23.53
CA ASN A 196 -27.62 16.23 -24.84
C ASN A 196 -28.98 15.52 -24.77
N GLY A 197 -29.58 15.41 -23.59
CA GLY A 197 -30.85 14.72 -23.38
C GLY A 197 -30.75 13.20 -23.25
N ASN A 198 -29.55 12.66 -23.01
CA ASN A 198 -29.36 11.23 -22.77
C ASN A 198 -29.52 10.90 -21.30
N ASN A 199 -30.34 9.92 -20.99
CA ASN A 199 -30.50 9.42 -19.65
C ASN A 199 -29.28 8.58 -19.22
N TYR A 200 -28.85 8.75 -17.97
CA TYR A 200 -27.83 7.91 -17.34
C TYR A 200 -28.15 7.65 -15.87
N GLN A 201 -27.60 6.55 -15.36
CA GLN A 201 -27.66 6.24 -13.93
C GLN A 201 -26.54 6.98 -13.23
N GLN A 202 -26.87 7.80 -12.22
CA GLN A 202 -25.97 8.24 -11.16
C GLN A 202 -26.08 7.25 -10.02
N PHE A 203 -24.97 6.76 -9.53
CA PHE A 203 -24.90 5.84 -8.40
C PHE A 203 -24.52 6.56 -7.10
N GLY A 204 -24.90 5.98 -5.97
CA GLY A 204 -24.49 6.50 -4.65
C GLY A 204 -23.01 6.33 -4.40
N THR A 205 -22.41 5.23 -4.86
CA THR A 205 -20.98 4.94 -4.71
C THR A 205 -20.47 4.13 -5.90
N VAL A 206 -19.17 3.82 -5.92
CA VAL A 206 -18.55 2.89 -6.87
C VAL A 206 -17.65 1.91 -6.14
N VAL A 207 -17.86 0.62 -6.36
CA VAL A 207 -17.05 -0.49 -5.82
C VAL A 207 -16.75 -1.45 -6.96
N ASP A 208 -15.46 -1.69 -7.24
CA ASP A 208 -14.99 -2.54 -8.34
C ASP A 208 -13.78 -3.40 -7.96
N GLY A 209 -13.59 -3.61 -6.66
CA GLY A 209 -12.38 -4.18 -6.08
C GLY A 209 -11.54 -3.15 -5.34
N TRP A 210 -11.93 -1.90 -5.41
CA TRP A 210 -11.53 -0.84 -4.53
C TRP A 210 -12.77 -0.27 -3.80
N PRO A 211 -12.70 -0.06 -2.49
CA PRO A 211 -11.57 -0.35 -1.59
C PRO A 211 -11.28 -1.85 -1.47
N ASN A 212 -10.14 -2.18 -0.88
CA ASN A 212 -9.71 -3.54 -0.60
C ASN A 212 -10.75 -4.31 0.21
N ILE A 213 -10.79 -5.63 0.06
CA ILE A 213 -11.74 -6.50 0.77
C ILE A 213 -11.58 -6.43 2.29
N GLU A 214 -10.38 -6.14 2.79
CA GLU A 214 -10.06 -5.93 4.20
C GLU A 214 -10.94 -4.86 4.83
N THR A 215 -11.22 -3.77 4.12
CA THR A 215 -12.10 -2.68 4.56
C THR A 215 -13.48 -3.19 5.00
N PHE A 216 -14.04 -4.12 4.25
CA PHE A 216 -15.34 -4.69 4.56
C PHE A 216 -15.26 -5.77 5.63
N ILE A 217 -14.22 -6.60 5.62
CA ILE A 217 -13.99 -7.61 6.66
C ILE A 217 -13.85 -6.94 8.03
N TRP A 218 -13.09 -5.87 8.12
CA TRP A 218 -12.96 -5.07 9.36
C TRP A 218 -14.27 -4.37 9.74
N ALA A 219 -15.08 -3.97 8.77
CA ALA A 219 -16.42 -3.43 9.04
C ALA A 219 -17.33 -4.45 9.75
N GLY A 220 -17.09 -5.73 9.61
CA GLY A 220 -17.75 -6.79 10.38
C GLY A 220 -17.17 -7.01 11.78
N GLY A 221 -16.04 -6.39 12.10
CA GLY A 221 -15.25 -6.63 13.31
C GLY A 221 -14.33 -7.86 13.19
N GLY A 222 -14.14 -8.39 11.98
CA GLY A 222 -13.30 -9.55 11.69
C GLY A 222 -11.90 -9.19 11.18
N ASP A 223 -11.16 -10.20 10.76
CA ASP A 223 -9.88 -10.08 10.07
C ASP A 223 -9.65 -11.28 9.13
N ILE A 224 -8.56 -11.24 8.35
CA ILE A 224 -8.14 -12.36 7.50
C ILE A 224 -7.18 -13.25 8.28
N ILE A 225 -6.16 -12.66 8.88
CA ILE A 225 -5.13 -13.30 9.71
C ILE A 225 -5.13 -12.59 11.07
N GLY A 226 -5.06 -13.35 12.16
CA GLY A 226 -4.93 -12.82 13.50
C GLY A 226 -3.62 -12.08 13.76
N GLU A 227 -3.54 -11.30 14.83
CA GLU A 227 -2.35 -10.51 15.20
C GLU A 227 -1.11 -11.37 15.42
N ASP A 228 -1.27 -12.65 15.81
CA ASP A 228 -0.18 -13.59 15.99
C ASP A 228 0.42 -14.13 14.67
N GLY A 229 -0.19 -13.80 13.52
CA GLY A 229 0.21 -14.28 12.20
C GLY A 229 -0.02 -15.80 11.98
N GLU A 230 -0.64 -16.49 12.92
CA GLU A 230 -0.89 -17.94 12.90
C GLU A 230 -2.38 -18.30 12.77
N GLU A 231 -3.25 -17.54 13.44
CA GLU A 231 -4.69 -17.76 13.39
C GLU A 231 -5.29 -17.22 12.07
N VAL A 232 -6.11 -18.03 11.42
CA VAL A 232 -6.87 -17.62 10.22
C VAL A 232 -8.29 -17.30 10.64
N LEU A 233 -8.70 -16.06 10.46
CA LEU A 233 -9.98 -15.49 10.90
C LEU A 233 -10.98 -15.24 9.75
N LEU A 234 -10.59 -15.45 8.49
CA LEU A 234 -11.41 -15.14 7.31
C LEU A 234 -12.80 -15.82 7.33
N ASP A 235 -12.93 -16.98 7.95
CA ASP A 235 -14.18 -17.72 8.09
C ASP A 235 -14.85 -17.57 9.47
N SER A 236 -14.39 -16.62 10.27
CA SER A 236 -15.05 -16.22 11.53
C SER A 236 -16.44 -15.62 11.27
N ALA A 237 -17.28 -15.59 12.28
CA ALA A 237 -18.60 -14.97 12.16
C ALA A 237 -18.51 -13.49 11.82
N GLU A 238 -17.56 -12.80 12.42
CA GLU A 238 -17.30 -11.38 12.26
C GLU A 238 -16.79 -11.07 10.82
N SER A 239 -15.85 -11.84 10.30
CA SER A 239 -15.35 -11.69 8.93
C SER A 239 -16.44 -11.95 7.89
N LEU A 240 -17.29 -12.96 8.12
CA LEU A 240 -18.41 -13.26 7.23
C LEU A 240 -19.47 -12.13 7.27
N GLN A 241 -19.74 -11.51 8.45
CA GLN A 241 -20.61 -10.34 8.54
C GLN A 241 -20.06 -9.16 7.77
N GLY A 242 -18.73 -8.96 7.73
CA GLY A 242 -18.09 -7.95 6.90
C GLY A 242 -18.31 -8.22 5.40
N LEU A 243 -18.23 -9.46 4.97
CA LEU A 243 -18.58 -9.84 3.58
C LEU A 243 -20.06 -9.65 3.28
N ASP A 244 -20.96 -9.81 4.28
CA ASP A 244 -22.39 -9.50 4.14
C ASP A 244 -22.61 -8.00 3.88
N ILE A 245 -21.87 -7.10 4.55
CA ILE A 245 -21.91 -5.65 4.28
C ILE A 245 -21.52 -5.36 2.82
N LEU A 246 -20.44 -5.96 2.34
CA LEU A 246 -20.04 -5.82 0.93
C LEU A 246 -21.13 -6.32 -0.02
N ASN A 247 -21.68 -7.51 0.24
CA ASN A 247 -22.76 -8.06 -0.56
C ASN A 247 -23.99 -7.13 -0.59
N ASP A 248 -24.36 -6.55 0.55
CA ASP A 248 -25.48 -5.60 0.66
C ASP A 248 -25.25 -4.35 -0.19
N ILE A 249 -24.03 -3.84 -0.26
CA ILE A 249 -23.66 -2.74 -1.17
C ILE A 249 -23.87 -3.19 -2.62
N LEU A 250 -23.36 -4.34 -3.01
CA LEU A 250 -23.39 -4.85 -4.38
C LEU A 250 -24.81 -5.16 -4.87
N VAL A 251 -25.69 -5.74 -4.02
CA VAL A 251 -27.06 -6.07 -4.39
C VAL A 251 -28.05 -4.90 -4.28
N SER A 252 -27.66 -3.83 -3.59
CA SER A 252 -28.54 -2.67 -3.35
C SER A 252 -28.70 -1.74 -4.56
N ASN A 253 -28.03 -2.03 -5.68
CA ASN A 253 -28.03 -1.21 -6.89
C ASN A 253 -27.53 0.23 -6.65
N ILE A 254 -26.64 0.43 -5.68
CA ILE A 254 -26.04 1.72 -5.33
C ILE A 254 -24.66 1.92 -5.96
N THR A 255 -24.14 0.90 -6.61
CA THR A 255 -22.88 0.87 -7.35
C THR A 255 -23.11 0.34 -8.75
N PRO A 256 -22.37 0.80 -9.79
CA PRO A 256 -22.42 0.18 -11.10
C PRO A 256 -21.95 -1.28 -11.02
N SER A 257 -22.40 -2.10 -11.96
CA SER A 257 -21.86 -3.46 -12.08
C SER A 257 -20.36 -3.42 -12.39
N TYR A 258 -19.63 -4.44 -11.98
CA TYR A 258 -18.18 -4.57 -12.23
C TYR A 258 -17.82 -4.38 -13.72
N ALA A 259 -18.66 -4.92 -14.62
CA ALA A 259 -18.47 -4.76 -16.06
C ALA A 259 -18.69 -3.31 -16.54
N GLU A 260 -19.57 -2.54 -15.87
CA GLU A 260 -19.87 -1.15 -16.26
C GLU A 260 -18.77 -0.19 -15.82
N VAL A 261 -18.06 -0.48 -14.70
CA VAL A 261 -17.02 0.44 -14.20
C VAL A 261 -16.01 0.75 -15.29
N SER A 262 -15.51 -0.25 -16.00
CA SER A 262 -14.54 -0.08 -17.09
C SER A 262 -15.06 0.75 -18.27
N SER A 263 -16.37 0.98 -18.39
CA SER A 263 -16.96 1.77 -19.48
C SER A 263 -16.55 3.24 -19.46
N LEU A 264 -16.21 3.79 -18.29
CA LEU A 264 -15.69 5.16 -18.11
C LEU A 264 -14.17 5.21 -17.90
N GLY A 265 -13.50 4.04 -17.81
CA GLY A 265 -12.04 3.92 -17.62
C GLY A 265 -11.68 3.28 -16.29
N SER A 266 -11.75 4.01 -15.19
CA SER A 266 -11.44 3.53 -13.84
C SER A 266 -12.48 4.07 -12.84
N ASN A 267 -12.54 3.48 -11.66
CA ASN A 267 -13.52 3.81 -10.62
C ASN A 267 -13.53 5.30 -10.22
N ASN A 268 -12.34 5.91 -10.05
CA ASN A 268 -12.22 7.33 -9.70
C ASN A 268 -12.86 8.26 -10.75
N VAL A 269 -12.85 7.88 -12.03
CA VAL A 269 -13.48 8.66 -13.11
C VAL A 269 -15.01 8.75 -12.95
N TRP A 270 -15.63 7.76 -12.26
CA TRP A 270 -17.05 7.82 -11.95
C TRP A 270 -17.37 8.99 -11.01
N PHE A 271 -16.52 9.22 -10.01
CA PHE A 271 -16.66 10.36 -9.11
C PHE A 271 -16.34 11.69 -9.82
N GLU A 272 -15.24 11.76 -10.55
CA GLU A 272 -14.83 12.94 -11.33
C GLU A 272 -15.89 13.41 -12.32
N LYS A 273 -16.65 12.47 -12.90
CA LYS A 273 -17.74 12.76 -13.85
C LYS A 273 -19.13 12.82 -13.20
N GLN A 274 -19.22 12.92 -11.90
CA GLN A 274 -20.47 12.96 -11.14
C GLN A 274 -21.42 11.77 -11.44
N ARG A 275 -20.84 10.61 -11.84
CA ARG A 275 -21.57 9.36 -12.03
C ARG A 275 -21.66 8.54 -10.75
N SER A 276 -20.82 8.86 -9.77
CA SER A 276 -20.89 8.40 -8.39
C SER A 276 -20.97 9.60 -7.47
N ALA A 277 -21.85 9.56 -6.49
CA ALA A 277 -22.00 10.66 -5.51
C ALA A 277 -20.97 10.59 -4.39
N THR A 278 -20.43 9.40 -4.11
CA THR A 278 -19.37 9.19 -3.13
C THR A 278 -18.27 8.32 -3.72
N PHE A 279 -17.08 8.42 -3.14
CA PHE A 279 -15.90 7.60 -3.47
C PHE A 279 -15.09 7.31 -2.20
N MET A 280 -14.80 6.04 -1.96
CA MET A 280 -13.89 5.62 -0.91
C MET A 280 -12.47 5.66 -1.45
N GLY A 281 -11.71 6.69 -1.10
CA GLY A 281 -10.38 6.96 -1.67
C GLY A 281 -9.34 7.28 -0.63
N GLY A 282 -8.09 7.17 -1.02
CA GLY A 282 -6.97 7.57 -0.19
C GLY A 282 -6.67 9.07 -0.28
N ILE A 283 -5.83 9.56 0.61
CA ILE A 283 -5.42 10.97 0.61
C ILE A 283 -4.70 11.35 -0.70
N GLN A 284 -4.07 10.39 -1.36
CA GLN A 284 -3.36 10.57 -2.63
C GLN A 284 -4.29 10.75 -3.84
N ASP A 285 -5.59 10.50 -3.70
CA ASP A 285 -6.55 10.80 -4.76
C ASP A 285 -6.66 12.30 -4.95
N ASN A 286 -6.29 12.77 -6.14
CA ASN A 286 -6.14 14.19 -6.44
C ASN A 286 -7.38 14.75 -7.13
N PHE A 287 -8.56 14.55 -6.49
CA PHE A 287 -9.85 15.01 -7.04
C PHE A 287 -9.95 16.52 -7.06
N GLU A 288 -9.41 17.20 -6.07
CA GLU A 288 -9.48 18.65 -5.93
C GLU A 288 -8.83 19.33 -7.14
N GLU A 289 -7.62 18.92 -7.52
CA GLU A 289 -6.92 19.43 -8.67
C GLU A 289 -7.64 19.07 -9.99
N LYS A 290 -8.07 17.84 -10.13
CA LYS A 290 -8.76 17.35 -11.34
C LYS A 290 -10.06 18.11 -11.57
N ILE A 291 -10.89 18.24 -10.53
CA ILE A 291 -12.19 18.91 -10.60
C ILE A 291 -12.00 20.41 -10.84
N SER A 292 -11.01 21.04 -10.22
CA SER A 292 -10.72 22.48 -10.44
C SER A 292 -10.33 22.81 -11.89
N LYS A 293 -9.86 21.81 -12.65
CA LYS A 293 -9.49 21.96 -14.08
C LYS A 293 -10.64 21.69 -15.06
N LEU A 294 -11.78 21.20 -14.57
CA LEU A 294 -12.97 20.97 -15.40
C LEU A 294 -13.58 22.32 -15.84
N PRO A 295 -14.42 22.34 -16.90
CA PRO A 295 -15.27 23.48 -17.19
C PRO A 295 -16.09 23.91 -15.97
N ALA A 296 -16.34 25.20 -15.81
CA ALA A 296 -16.97 25.73 -14.59
C ALA A 296 -18.37 25.18 -14.30
N ASP A 297 -19.08 24.72 -15.33
CA ASP A 297 -20.40 24.07 -15.24
C ASP A 297 -20.30 22.55 -14.95
N GLU A 298 -19.12 21.99 -14.95
CA GLU A 298 -18.83 20.59 -14.58
C GLU A 298 -18.13 20.47 -13.22
N GLN A 299 -17.66 21.59 -12.65
CA GLN A 299 -17.05 21.60 -11.32
C GLN A 299 -18.09 21.43 -10.23
N PHE A 300 -17.70 20.82 -9.12
CA PHE A 300 -18.52 20.65 -7.92
C PHE A 300 -17.68 20.76 -6.65
N GLU A 301 -18.33 21.03 -5.53
CA GLU A 301 -17.67 21.10 -4.22
C GLU A 301 -17.52 19.70 -3.61
N ILE A 302 -16.30 19.37 -3.18
CA ILE A 302 -15.99 18.11 -2.52
C ILE A 302 -16.21 18.24 -1.01
N GLY A 303 -16.85 17.24 -0.43
CA GLY A 303 -16.91 17.03 1.01
C GLY A 303 -16.13 15.79 1.42
N TYR A 304 -15.77 15.71 2.68
CA TYR A 304 -14.93 14.66 3.26
C TYR A 304 -15.58 14.11 4.53
N ALA A 305 -15.48 12.81 4.72
CA ALA A 305 -15.95 12.13 5.92
C ALA A 305 -15.04 10.93 6.23
N PRO A 306 -14.98 10.46 7.49
CA PRO A 306 -14.28 9.24 7.83
C PRO A 306 -14.94 8.03 7.18
N MET A 307 -14.21 6.91 7.12
CA MET A 307 -14.82 5.62 6.79
C MET A 307 -15.88 5.27 7.84
N PRO A 308 -17.01 4.62 7.46
CA PRO A 308 -18.03 4.24 8.41
C PRO A 308 -17.53 3.28 9.49
N VAL A 309 -18.08 3.39 10.71
CA VAL A 309 -17.78 2.46 11.81
C VAL A 309 -18.31 1.06 11.52
N GLY A 310 -17.55 0.07 11.93
CA GLY A 310 -17.90 -1.34 11.84
C GLY A 310 -18.95 -1.78 12.86
N LEU A 311 -19.32 -3.06 12.80
CA LEU A 311 -20.27 -3.68 13.75
C LEU A 311 -19.69 -3.79 15.17
N ASP A 312 -18.39 -3.70 15.32
CA ASP A 312 -17.66 -3.62 16.58
C ASP A 312 -17.72 -2.20 17.22
N GLY A 313 -18.30 -1.23 16.50
CA GLY A 313 -18.38 0.17 16.92
C GLY A 313 -17.07 0.95 16.71
N GLN A 314 -16.14 0.43 15.91
CA GLN A 314 -14.88 1.09 15.60
C GLN A 314 -14.80 1.46 14.13
N ALA A 315 -14.20 2.61 13.84
CA ALA A 315 -13.84 2.99 12.49
C ALA A 315 -12.45 2.43 12.15
N HIS A 316 -12.33 1.86 10.96
CA HIS A 316 -11.06 1.37 10.42
C HIS A 316 -10.84 1.99 9.06
N SER A 317 -9.67 2.59 8.87
CA SER A 317 -9.24 3.06 7.57
C SER A 317 -8.11 2.17 7.05
N PHE A 318 -8.36 1.44 5.96
CA PHE A 318 -7.27 0.74 5.28
C PHE A 318 -6.20 1.76 4.87
N ASP A 319 -4.98 1.54 5.32
CA ASP A 319 -3.85 2.40 4.97
C ASP A 319 -2.93 1.69 3.98
N TRP A 320 -2.75 2.28 2.81
CA TRP A 320 -1.71 1.85 1.88
C TRP A 320 -0.42 2.58 2.19
N THR A 321 0.62 1.83 2.50
CA THR A 321 1.94 2.39 2.80
C THR A 321 3.03 1.80 1.92
N ALA A 322 4.09 2.57 1.78
CA ALA A 322 5.36 2.11 1.27
C ALA A 322 6.47 2.53 2.23
N SER A 323 7.40 1.62 2.45
CA SER A 323 8.53 1.83 3.34
C SER A 323 9.85 1.85 2.57
N THR A 324 10.82 2.59 3.08
CA THR A 324 12.22 2.38 2.72
C THR A 324 12.77 1.25 3.56
N VAL A 325 13.32 0.23 2.91
CA VAL A 325 13.98 -0.90 3.57
C VAL A 325 15.46 -0.88 3.25
N MET A 326 16.25 -1.48 4.13
CA MET A 326 17.70 -1.60 4.02
C MET A 326 18.09 -3.07 3.85
N LYS A 327 19.02 -3.39 2.95
CA LYS A 327 19.50 -4.76 2.77
C LYS A 327 20.23 -5.25 4.02
N ILE A 328 20.23 -6.58 4.23
CA ILE A 328 20.78 -7.21 5.45
C ILE A 328 22.27 -6.93 5.68
N GLU A 329 23.08 -6.76 4.64
CA GLU A 329 24.50 -6.47 4.76
C GLU A 329 24.80 -5.08 5.32
N CYS A 330 23.78 -4.20 5.42
CA CYS A 330 23.88 -2.88 6.01
C CYS A 330 23.34 -2.80 7.45
N SER A 331 22.90 -3.89 8.05
CA SER A 331 22.21 -3.90 9.34
C SER A 331 22.95 -3.20 10.48
N ASP A 332 24.29 -3.31 10.50
CA ASP A 332 25.13 -2.73 11.55
C ASP A 332 25.89 -1.47 11.07
N ASP A 333 25.47 -0.84 9.98
CA ASP A 333 26.14 0.32 9.40
C ASP A 333 25.37 1.61 9.74
N GLU A 334 25.84 2.33 10.76
CA GLU A 334 25.27 3.59 11.22
C GLU A 334 25.18 4.64 10.11
N LEU A 335 26.18 4.70 9.24
CA LEU A 335 26.18 5.67 8.13
C LEU A 335 25.15 5.30 7.06
N ALA A 336 24.90 3.99 6.86
CA ALA A 336 23.82 3.54 5.97
C ALA A 336 22.47 3.92 6.54
N PHE A 337 22.24 3.73 7.85
CA PHE A 337 21.00 4.15 8.47
C PHE A 337 20.81 5.67 8.40
N GLN A 338 21.85 6.47 8.66
CA GLN A 338 21.80 7.91 8.49
C GLN A 338 21.40 8.31 7.06
N ALA A 339 21.99 7.68 6.04
CA ALA A 339 21.64 7.96 4.65
C ALA A 339 20.18 7.57 4.32
N LEU A 340 19.67 6.48 4.91
CA LEU A 340 18.26 6.07 4.81
C LEU A 340 17.34 7.08 5.51
N GLU A 341 17.70 7.52 6.71
CA GLU A 341 16.95 8.52 7.48
C GLU A 341 16.86 9.84 6.73
N ASP A 342 17.99 10.37 6.24
CA ASP A 342 18.04 11.63 5.49
C ASP A 342 17.16 11.59 4.23
N MET A 343 17.16 10.48 3.50
CA MET A 343 16.26 10.26 2.37
C MET A 343 14.79 10.23 2.79
N THR A 344 14.48 9.51 3.88
CA THR A 344 13.10 9.35 4.35
C THR A 344 12.52 10.69 4.84
N LEU A 345 13.32 11.50 5.54
CA LEU A 345 12.91 12.83 5.99
C LEU A 345 12.62 13.79 4.81
N GLU A 346 13.31 13.63 3.68
CA GLU A 346 12.97 14.37 2.46
C GLU A 346 11.71 13.85 1.79
N PHE A 347 11.42 12.53 1.84
CA PHE A 347 10.16 11.97 1.33
C PHE A 347 8.94 12.49 2.09
N PHE A 348 9.04 12.79 3.39
CA PHE A 348 7.94 13.39 4.17
C PHE A 348 7.55 14.79 3.69
N LYS A 349 8.38 15.43 2.88
CA LYS A 349 8.12 16.73 2.26
C LYS A 349 7.65 16.62 0.81
N TRP A 350 7.54 15.41 0.29
CA TRP A 350 7.29 15.16 -1.13
C TRP A 350 5.88 14.67 -1.42
N LYS A 351 5.38 13.72 -0.63
CA LYS A 351 4.03 13.16 -0.79
C LYS A 351 3.07 13.75 0.24
N VAL A 352 1.78 13.65 -0.04
CA VAL A 352 0.71 14.42 0.61
C VAL A 352 0.67 14.26 2.12
N ALA A 353 0.83 13.04 2.66
CA ALA A 353 0.76 12.81 4.09
C ALA A 353 2.04 12.18 4.64
N SER A 354 2.58 12.84 5.67
CA SER A 354 3.64 12.27 6.49
C SER A 354 3.09 11.16 7.38
N PRO A 355 3.83 10.06 7.56
CA PRO A 355 3.46 9.00 8.52
C PRO A 355 3.65 9.41 9.98
N LEU A 356 4.18 10.61 10.25
CA LEU A 356 4.48 11.09 11.62
C LEU A 356 3.30 11.86 12.20
N GLN A 357 2.97 11.57 13.46
CA GLN A 357 1.95 12.28 14.22
C GLN A 357 2.26 13.78 14.35
N GLY A 358 1.20 14.60 14.40
CA GLY A 358 1.31 16.05 14.55
C GLY A 358 1.90 16.77 13.33
N GLN A 359 1.92 16.14 12.17
CA GLN A 359 2.42 16.73 10.92
C GLN A 359 1.35 16.89 9.84
N VAL A 360 0.08 16.69 10.17
CA VAL A 360 -1.03 16.79 9.19
C VAL A 360 -1.08 18.15 8.51
N ASP A 361 -0.75 19.23 9.21
CA ASP A 361 -0.71 20.59 8.63
C ASP A 361 0.29 20.70 7.44
N LYS A 362 1.30 19.84 7.35
CA LYS A 362 2.21 19.82 6.21
C LYS A 362 1.55 19.40 4.90
N VAL A 363 0.40 18.75 4.98
CA VAL A 363 -0.40 18.38 3.79
C VAL A 363 -0.67 19.61 2.92
N ILE A 364 -1.04 20.76 3.53
CA ILE A 364 -1.34 21.98 2.80
C ILE A 364 -0.09 22.69 2.27
N GLU A 365 1.09 22.41 2.79
CA GLU A 365 2.35 22.90 2.22
C GLU A 365 2.66 22.21 0.87
N ILE A 366 2.23 20.94 0.74
CA ILE A 366 2.42 20.10 -0.45
C ILE A 366 1.25 20.31 -1.43
N ASP A 367 0.02 20.21 -0.94
CA ASP A 367 -1.21 20.40 -1.70
C ASP A 367 -2.20 21.33 -0.96
N PRO A 368 -2.16 22.64 -1.24
CA PRO A 368 -3.07 23.62 -0.62
C PRO A 368 -4.57 23.33 -0.84
N LEU A 369 -4.92 22.55 -1.88
CA LEU A 369 -6.32 22.21 -2.16
C LEU A 369 -6.89 21.22 -1.14
N LYS A 370 -6.06 20.54 -0.36
CA LYS A 370 -6.45 19.63 0.71
C LYS A 370 -6.83 20.34 2.03
N GLU A 371 -6.71 21.67 2.13
CA GLU A 371 -7.06 22.39 3.36
C GLU A 371 -8.46 22.02 3.91
N PRO A 372 -9.53 21.90 3.09
CA PRO A 372 -10.85 21.50 3.58
C PRO A 372 -10.93 20.05 4.10
N ALA A 373 -9.95 19.21 3.78
CA ALA A 373 -9.91 17.80 4.16
C ALA A 373 -9.09 17.53 5.44
N LEU A 374 -8.36 18.50 5.99
CA LEU A 374 -7.37 18.28 7.05
C LEU A 374 -7.92 17.55 8.27
N GLU A 375 -9.10 17.94 8.77
CA GLU A 375 -9.71 17.27 9.93
C GLU A 375 -10.02 15.79 9.64
N THR A 376 -10.53 15.50 8.44
CA THR A 376 -10.82 14.12 8.02
C THR A 376 -9.52 13.33 7.78
N ILE A 377 -8.49 13.96 7.22
CA ILE A 377 -7.18 13.34 7.02
C ILE A 377 -6.55 12.96 8.36
N GLU A 378 -6.54 13.88 9.33
CA GLU A 378 -6.01 13.59 10.66
C GLU A 378 -6.79 12.47 11.35
N HIS A 379 -8.12 12.49 11.23
CA HIS A 379 -8.96 11.41 11.73
C HIS A 379 -8.63 10.08 11.06
N ALA A 380 -8.55 10.03 9.72
CA ALA A 380 -8.22 8.82 8.97
C ALA A 380 -6.84 8.24 9.32
N LEU A 381 -5.84 9.10 9.54
CA LEU A 381 -4.50 8.68 10.00
C LEU A 381 -4.53 8.08 11.41
N ASN A 382 -5.37 8.63 12.32
CA ASN A 382 -5.51 8.10 13.68
C ASN A 382 -6.22 6.73 13.73
N ILE A 383 -7.09 6.43 12.77
CA ILE A 383 -7.78 5.14 12.64
C ILE A 383 -7.19 4.26 11.54
N ALA A 384 -6.02 4.64 11.02
CA ALA A 384 -5.29 3.90 10.00
C ALA A 384 -5.00 2.47 10.48
N ARG A 385 -5.24 1.50 9.60
CA ARG A 385 -5.02 0.09 9.89
C ARG A 385 -4.33 -0.59 8.72
N SER A 386 -3.34 -1.39 9.05
CA SER A 386 -2.69 -2.33 8.14
C SER A 386 -3.20 -3.75 8.41
N ALA A 387 -3.25 -4.59 7.38
CA ALA A 387 -3.54 -6.01 7.59
C ALA A 387 -2.35 -6.72 8.25
N ASN A 388 -2.60 -7.84 8.91
CA ASN A 388 -1.55 -8.67 9.50
C ASN A 388 -0.88 -9.49 8.39
N TYR A 389 0.07 -8.86 7.70
CA TYR A 389 0.78 -9.47 6.57
C TYR A 389 1.76 -10.53 7.05
N ILE A 390 1.66 -11.71 6.46
CA ILE A 390 2.53 -12.86 6.71
C ILE A 390 3.28 -13.25 5.43
N SER A 391 4.31 -14.06 5.53
CA SER A 391 5.14 -14.49 4.38
C SER A 391 4.33 -15.12 3.23
N GLU A 392 3.23 -15.79 3.55
CA GLU A 392 2.32 -16.44 2.60
C GLU A 392 1.28 -15.47 2.02
N TRP A 393 1.24 -14.21 2.44
CA TRP A 393 0.21 -13.25 2.06
C TRP A 393 -0.07 -13.20 0.56
N ASN A 394 0.96 -13.19 -0.27
CA ASN A 394 0.78 -13.10 -1.72
C ASN A 394 -0.08 -14.22 -2.32
N VAL A 395 0.07 -15.46 -1.83
CA VAL A 395 -0.72 -16.59 -2.35
C VAL A 395 -2.13 -16.58 -1.78
N ILE A 396 -2.29 -16.11 -0.55
CA ILE A 396 -3.59 -15.90 0.10
C ILE A 396 -4.34 -14.78 -0.59
N ASN A 397 -3.72 -13.61 -0.73
CA ASN A 397 -4.31 -12.42 -1.35
C ASN A 397 -4.72 -12.66 -2.81
N ASN A 398 -3.93 -13.43 -3.56
CA ASN A 398 -4.33 -13.79 -4.92
C ASN A 398 -5.67 -14.56 -4.94
N ARG A 399 -5.92 -15.45 -4.01
CA ARG A 399 -7.20 -16.14 -3.90
C ARG A 399 -8.32 -15.25 -3.38
N LEU A 400 -8.02 -14.39 -2.40
CA LEU A 400 -8.97 -13.38 -1.92
C LEU A 400 -9.45 -12.51 -3.08
N TRP A 401 -8.53 -12.03 -3.90
CA TRP A 401 -8.87 -11.20 -5.04
C TRP A 401 -9.59 -11.96 -6.14
N VAL A 402 -8.96 -13.04 -6.66
CA VAL A 402 -9.44 -13.72 -7.88
C VAL A 402 -10.68 -14.56 -7.61
N GLU A 403 -10.73 -15.27 -6.47
CA GLU A 403 -11.82 -16.20 -6.20
C GLU A 403 -12.93 -15.56 -5.36
N LEU A 404 -12.61 -14.79 -4.30
CA LEU A 404 -13.63 -14.26 -3.41
C LEU A 404 -14.16 -12.91 -3.91
N TYR A 405 -13.33 -11.88 -3.95
CA TYR A 405 -13.79 -10.53 -4.26
C TYR A 405 -14.34 -10.43 -5.69
N THR A 406 -13.56 -10.89 -6.68
CA THR A 406 -14.02 -10.87 -8.09
C THR A 406 -15.27 -11.75 -8.29
N GLY A 407 -15.41 -12.84 -7.53
CA GLY A 407 -16.62 -13.67 -7.54
C GLY A 407 -17.84 -12.90 -7.06
N MET A 408 -17.73 -12.17 -5.95
CA MET A 408 -18.80 -11.32 -5.42
C MET A 408 -19.16 -10.17 -6.38
N LEU A 409 -18.18 -9.55 -7.02
CA LEU A 409 -18.37 -8.45 -7.96
C LEU A 409 -19.08 -8.89 -9.25
N ASN A 410 -18.80 -10.10 -9.75
CA ASN A 410 -19.41 -10.61 -10.98
C ASN A 410 -20.83 -11.14 -10.79
N ASP A 411 -21.12 -11.78 -9.68
CA ASP A 411 -22.39 -12.46 -9.42
C ASP A 411 -22.98 -12.05 -8.05
N PRO A 412 -23.25 -10.74 -7.81
CA PRO A 412 -23.73 -10.26 -6.52
C PRO A 412 -25.06 -10.91 -6.12
N GLY A 413 -25.18 -11.34 -4.88
CA GLY A 413 -26.36 -12.01 -4.33
C GLY A 413 -26.58 -13.46 -4.78
N VAL A 414 -25.75 -13.98 -5.67
CA VAL A 414 -25.82 -15.37 -6.18
C VAL A 414 -24.57 -16.16 -5.81
N TYR A 415 -23.42 -15.51 -5.78
CA TYR A 415 -22.13 -16.11 -5.45
C TYR A 415 -22.09 -16.56 -3.99
N ASP A 416 -21.70 -17.80 -3.71
CA ASP A 416 -21.56 -18.33 -2.34
C ASP A 416 -20.22 -17.92 -1.74
N TYR A 417 -20.12 -16.63 -1.37
CA TYR A 417 -18.91 -16.04 -0.80
C TYR A 417 -18.60 -16.59 0.59
N HIS A 418 -19.60 -17.00 1.39
CA HIS A 418 -19.36 -17.65 2.69
C HIS A 418 -18.64 -18.98 2.53
N GLN A 419 -19.08 -19.83 1.57
CA GLN A 419 -18.40 -21.10 1.28
C GLN A 419 -16.99 -20.83 0.73
N LYS A 420 -16.83 -19.83 -0.14
CA LYS A 420 -15.53 -19.48 -0.70
C LYS A 420 -14.56 -18.93 0.35
N ALA A 421 -15.01 -18.10 1.28
CA ALA A 421 -14.21 -17.62 2.40
C ALA A 421 -13.68 -18.80 3.25
N LYS A 422 -14.52 -19.80 3.54
CA LYS A 422 -14.10 -21.03 4.25
C LYS A 422 -13.05 -21.82 3.49
N GLU A 423 -13.21 -21.99 2.18
CA GLU A 423 -12.24 -22.69 1.33
C GLU A 423 -10.87 -21.99 1.31
N ILE A 424 -10.89 -20.64 1.29
CA ILE A 424 -9.66 -19.84 1.34
C ILE A 424 -9.05 -19.88 2.74
N ALA A 425 -9.87 -19.87 3.79
CA ALA A 425 -9.39 -19.99 5.16
C ALA A 425 -8.70 -21.37 5.40
N GLU A 426 -9.29 -22.47 4.90
CA GLU A 426 -8.67 -23.79 4.95
C GLU A 426 -7.32 -23.79 4.20
N PHE A 427 -7.30 -23.25 2.98
CA PHE A 427 -6.06 -23.10 2.22
C PHE A 427 -5.01 -22.29 2.98
N SER A 428 -5.41 -21.17 3.60
CA SER A 428 -4.50 -20.30 4.36
C SER A 428 -3.89 -21.04 5.56
N ARG A 429 -4.69 -21.81 6.30
CA ARG A 429 -4.21 -22.69 7.39
C ARG A 429 -3.19 -23.71 6.89
N GLU A 430 -3.42 -24.29 5.70
CA GLU A 430 -2.46 -25.22 5.09
C GLU A 430 -1.13 -24.52 4.72
N GLN A 431 -1.18 -23.29 4.19
CA GLN A 431 0.04 -22.52 3.87
C GLN A 431 0.83 -22.22 5.13
N ILE A 432 0.18 -21.70 6.18
CA ILE A 432 0.82 -21.40 7.47
C ILE A 432 1.42 -22.66 8.11
N ALA A 433 0.70 -23.78 8.10
CA ALA A 433 1.19 -25.04 8.63
C ALA A 433 2.43 -25.59 7.88
N ASN A 434 2.59 -25.25 6.61
CA ASN A 434 3.71 -25.67 5.77
C ASN A 434 4.93 -24.72 5.86
N ARG A 435 4.87 -23.65 6.66
CA ARG A 435 5.94 -22.68 6.88
C ARG A 435 7.22 -23.28 7.49
N LYS A 436 7.21 -24.54 7.93
CA LYS A 436 8.27 -25.26 8.67
C LYS A 436 9.34 -25.88 7.78
#